data_18723241a5d2a38060d5901ef5125540
#
_entry.id   18723241a5d2a38060d5901ef5125540
#
_cell.length_a   1.000
_cell.length_b   1.000
_cell.length_c   1.000
_cell.angle_alpha   90.00
_cell.angle_beta   90.00
_cell.angle_gamma   90.00
#
_symmetry.space_group_name_H-M   'P 1'
#
loop_
_entity.id
_entity.type
_entity.pdbx_description
1 polymer ?
#
loop_
_entity_poly.entity_id
_entity_poly.type
_entity_poly.pdbx_seq_one_letter_code
_entity_poly.pdbx_strand_id
1 'polypeptide(L)'
;MQQEHKSDLHCHLNGSFSDEFLEKTAVKNGCLQVFAELMEVKEKYFQLTKQQPQEGFSLDSINLIWKQFALVHKIVRDLEDIKNGVVDVVSHSVKYLEIRTTPKEMGNGTIEQYIESFEQGLIEANQVHKNKKAVGLLSLDRTIHTVEDARRYIHYIKKSPHGVLVGLDISGNPIAKRTLSGKDLEKVIQLAFANQLPIAIHMGECDSGIERQDTDIVLAAIEQFAISEARFKQGNPLHGKVRLGHCIFLSKEQKEKIRELQAPIEVCPTCHSKLNWHLEKSVHPVTEIYNDISAPIIPGTDDAGIFGSSGKKEFAKCKSLFFNKHQLEDDDIKNHQAKFRFSNP
;
A
#
# COMPACT_ATOMS: atom_id res chain seq x y z
N MET A 1 -6.95 27.36 11.89
CA MET A 1 -6.03 26.74 10.92
C MET A 1 -6.33 25.25 10.92
N GLN A 2 -6.90 24.70 9.83
CA GLN A 2 -7.08 23.26 9.69
C GLN A 2 -5.70 22.61 9.74
N GLN A 3 -5.45 21.77 10.75
CA GLN A 3 -4.21 20.98 10.79
C GLN A 3 -4.21 20.04 9.58
N GLU A 4 -3.29 20.26 8.65
CA GLU A 4 -3.17 19.45 7.44
C GLU A 4 -2.86 18.00 7.80
N HIS A 5 -3.46 17.08 7.06
CA HIS A 5 -3.13 15.66 7.12
C HIS A 5 -1.67 15.44 6.89
N LYS A 6 -1.06 14.69 7.80
CA LYS A 6 0.39 14.63 7.88
C LYS A 6 0.98 13.30 7.43
N SER A 7 0.17 12.25 7.21
CA SER A 7 0.72 10.91 6.94
C SER A 7 -0.04 10.16 5.86
N ASP A 8 0.71 9.40 5.06
CA ASP A 8 0.21 8.37 4.16
C ASP A 8 1.09 7.13 4.38
N LEU A 9 0.49 6.06 4.88
CA LEU A 9 1.21 4.84 5.26
C LEU A 9 0.99 3.70 4.26
N HIS A 10 0.23 3.95 3.17
CA HIS A 10 -0.04 3.00 2.12
C HIS A 10 0.05 3.67 0.75
N CYS A 11 1.26 3.66 0.18
CA CYS A 11 1.54 4.29 -1.10
C CYS A 11 2.52 3.43 -1.91
N HIS A 12 2.08 2.88 -3.05
CA HIS A 12 2.93 2.13 -3.97
C HIS A 12 3.67 3.05 -4.93
N LEU A 13 5.00 2.90 -5.04
CA LEU A 13 5.83 3.75 -5.87
C LEU A 13 5.37 3.79 -7.33
N ASN A 14 5.24 2.61 -7.95
CA ASN A 14 5.01 2.51 -9.40
C ASN A 14 3.63 3.01 -9.85
N GLY A 15 2.66 3.03 -8.94
CA GLY A 15 1.33 3.56 -9.22
C GLY A 15 1.13 5.01 -8.79
N SER A 16 2.16 5.66 -8.23
CA SER A 16 2.00 6.99 -7.62
C SER A 16 2.79 8.11 -8.33
N PHE A 17 3.46 7.80 -9.43
CA PHE A 17 4.17 8.81 -10.22
C PHE A 17 3.21 9.87 -10.78
N SER A 18 3.68 11.13 -10.83
CA SER A 18 2.95 12.22 -11.48
C SER A 18 2.98 12.08 -13.01
N ASP A 19 1.97 12.63 -13.68
CA ASP A 19 1.94 12.64 -15.14
C ASP A 19 3.11 13.47 -15.71
N GLU A 20 3.52 14.53 -15.02
CA GLU A 20 4.69 15.34 -15.39
C GLU A 20 6.00 14.54 -15.34
N PHE A 21 6.20 13.76 -14.29
CA PHE A 21 7.36 12.86 -14.19
C PHE A 21 7.36 11.81 -15.29
N LEU A 22 6.20 11.18 -15.54
CA LEU A 22 6.06 10.15 -16.56
C LEU A 22 6.30 10.70 -17.97
N GLU A 23 5.84 11.92 -18.27
CA GLU A 23 6.10 12.57 -19.55
C GLU A 23 7.60 12.85 -19.74
N LYS A 24 8.26 13.48 -18.77
CA LYS A 24 9.71 13.75 -18.80
C LYS A 24 10.52 12.47 -18.97
N THR A 25 10.14 11.43 -18.24
CA THR A 25 10.80 10.11 -18.32
C THR A 25 10.57 9.46 -19.67
N ALA A 26 9.38 9.58 -20.25
CA ALA A 26 9.07 9.06 -21.58
C ALA A 26 9.88 9.76 -22.68
N VAL A 27 10.09 11.08 -22.57
CA VAL A 27 10.98 11.84 -23.47
C VAL A 27 12.42 11.36 -23.33
N LYS A 28 12.95 11.28 -22.10
CA LYS A 28 14.31 10.78 -21.79
C LYS A 28 14.52 9.38 -22.39
N ASN A 29 13.55 8.51 -22.21
CA ASN A 29 13.62 7.11 -22.61
C ASN A 29 13.22 6.84 -24.08
N GLY A 30 12.90 7.88 -24.86
CA GLY A 30 12.53 7.76 -26.28
C GLY A 30 11.23 6.97 -26.50
N CYS A 31 10.26 7.07 -25.56
CA CYS A 31 8.99 6.32 -25.61
C CYS A 31 7.76 7.22 -25.39
N LEU A 32 7.79 8.44 -25.91
CA LEU A 32 6.70 9.42 -25.77
C LEU A 32 5.35 8.88 -26.31
N GLN A 33 5.36 8.02 -27.32
CA GLN A 33 4.15 7.33 -27.80
C GLN A 33 3.51 6.41 -26.74
N VAL A 34 4.32 5.84 -25.82
CA VAL A 34 3.80 5.03 -24.69
C VAL A 34 3.11 5.93 -23.68
N PHE A 35 3.66 7.12 -23.43
CA PHE A 35 3.01 8.10 -22.57
C PHE A 35 1.69 8.61 -23.18
N ALA A 36 1.67 8.89 -24.48
CA ALA A 36 0.42 9.27 -25.18
C ALA A 36 -0.64 8.16 -25.03
N GLU A 37 -0.27 6.88 -25.24
CA GLU A 37 -1.17 5.76 -25.00
C GLU A 37 -1.66 5.69 -23.54
N LEU A 38 -0.80 5.97 -22.57
CA LEU A 38 -1.19 6.02 -21.15
C LEU A 38 -2.26 7.09 -20.90
N MET A 39 -2.10 8.27 -21.48
CA MET A 39 -3.08 9.36 -21.33
C MET A 39 -4.42 9.02 -22.00
N GLU A 40 -4.41 8.37 -23.15
CA GLU A 40 -5.62 7.87 -23.81
C GLU A 40 -6.34 6.81 -22.93
N VAL A 41 -5.59 5.90 -22.31
CA VAL A 41 -6.14 4.87 -21.42
C VAL A 41 -6.75 5.51 -20.16
N LYS A 42 -6.07 6.51 -19.57
CA LYS A 42 -6.60 7.28 -18.42
C LYS A 42 -7.91 7.99 -18.79
N GLU A 43 -7.96 8.66 -19.93
CA GLU A 43 -9.17 9.34 -20.39
C GLU A 43 -10.31 8.35 -20.68
N LYS A 44 -10.03 7.24 -21.37
CA LYS A 44 -11.02 6.18 -21.60
C LYS A 44 -11.58 5.62 -20.29
N TYR A 45 -10.71 5.38 -19.31
CA TYR A 45 -11.11 4.93 -17.98
C TYR A 45 -12.02 5.97 -17.31
N PHE A 46 -11.63 7.25 -17.35
CA PHE A 46 -12.42 8.34 -16.77
C PHE A 46 -13.80 8.45 -17.40
N GLN A 47 -13.91 8.39 -18.73
CA GLN A 47 -15.17 8.45 -19.43
C GLN A 47 -16.07 7.26 -19.11
N LEU A 48 -15.52 6.05 -19.05
CA LEU A 48 -16.25 4.85 -18.72
C LEU A 48 -16.82 4.92 -17.28
N THR A 49 -16.02 5.34 -16.31
CA THR A 49 -16.44 5.42 -14.91
C THR A 49 -17.38 6.60 -14.63
N LYS A 50 -17.34 7.66 -15.43
CA LYS A 50 -18.26 8.78 -15.35
C LYS A 50 -19.67 8.40 -15.81
N GLN A 51 -19.78 7.52 -16.78
CA GLN A 51 -21.08 7.08 -17.34
C GLN A 51 -21.81 6.07 -16.45
N GLN A 52 -21.09 5.35 -15.58
CA GLN A 52 -21.65 4.29 -14.72
C GLN A 52 -21.29 4.50 -13.24
N PRO A 53 -21.69 5.61 -12.60
CA PRO A 53 -21.23 5.90 -11.25
C PRO A 53 -21.81 4.99 -10.16
N GLN A 54 -22.83 4.17 -10.45
CA GLN A 54 -23.59 3.40 -9.45
C GLN A 54 -23.61 1.87 -9.68
N GLU A 55 -23.17 1.39 -10.83
CA GLU A 55 -23.29 -0.04 -11.20
C GLU A 55 -21.99 -0.84 -11.02
N GLY A 56 -21.12 -0.50 -10.09
CA GLY A 56 -19.84 -1.19 -9.97
C GLY A 56 -18.98 -1.07 -11.24
N PHE A 57 -17.68 -1.31 -11.14
CA PHE A 57 -16.80 -1.25 -12.31
C PHE A 57 -16.90 -2.54 -13.11
N SER A 58 -17.04 -2.41 -14.42
CA SER A 58 -16.99 -3.55 -15.34
C SER A 58 -15.57 -4.14 -15.40
N LEU A 59 -15.46 -5.39 -15.89
CA LEU A 59 -14.17 -6.02 -16.16
C LEU A 59 -13.30 -5.15 -17.10
N ASP A 60 -13.93 -4.43 -18.03
CA ASP A 60 -13.24 -3.50 -18.93
C ASP A 60 -12.59 -2.34 -18.20
N SER A 61 -13.24 -1.79 -17.15
CA SER A 61 -12.65 -0.74 -16.30
C SER A 61 -11.40 -1.24 -15.58
N ILE A 62 -11.46 -2.45 -15.03
CA ILE A 62 -10.35 -3.08 -14.33
C ILE A 62 -9.19 -3.36 -15.28
N ASN A 63 -9.47 -3.87 -16.48
CA ASN A 63 -8.45 -4.08 -17.51
C ASN A 63 -7.75 -2.79 -17.91
N LEU A 64 -8.47 -1.65 -17.94
CA LEU A 64 -7.87 -0.34 -18.20
C LEU A 64 -6.93 0.09 -17.06
N ILE A 65 -7.22 -0.24 -15.79
CA ILE A 65 -6.31 0.02 -14.68
C ILE A 65 -5.03 -0.81 -14.83
N TRP A 66 -5.13 -2.12 -15.05
CA TRP A 66 -3.96 -2.97 -15.26
C TRP A 66 -3.14 -2.55 -16.49
N LYS A 67 -3.81 -2.06 -17.55
CA LYS A 67 -3.13 -1.50 -18.71
C LYS A 67 -2.34 -0.24 -18.36
N GLN A 68 -2.83 0.63 -17.46
CA GLN A 68 -2.06 1.79 -17.00
C GLN A 68 -0.78 1.36 -16.29
N PHE A 69 -0.83 0.38 -15.37
CA PHE A 69 0.38 -0.17 -14.74
C PHE A 69 1.39 -0.70 -15.76
N ALA A 70 0.92 -1.46 -16.74
CA ALA A 70 1.78 -2.00 -17.79
C ALA A 70 2.48 -0.90 -18.61
N LEU A 71 1.78 0.22 -18.89
CA LEU A 71 2.35 1.36 -19.61
C LEU A 71 3.34 2.15 -18.74
N VAL A 72 3.04 2.36 -17.47
CA VAL A 72 3.99 2.97 -16.51
C VAL A 72 5.29 2.17 -16.47
N HIS A 73 5.23 0.84 -16.42
CA HIS A 73 6.43 -0.01 -16.43
C HIS A 73 7.21 0.04 -17.75
N LYS A 74 6.58 0.39 -18.87
CA LYS A 74 7.27 0.63 -20.14
C LYS A 74 7.96 1.99 -20.20
N ILE A 75 7.48 2.97 -19.45
CA ILE A 75 8.06 4.31 -19.35
C ILE A 75 9.22 4.31 -18.36
N VAL A 76 8.99 3.83 -17.14
CA VAL A 76 9.97 3.78 -16.04
C VAL A 76 10.72 2.45 -16.14
N ARG A 77 11.93 2.49 -16.70
CA ARG A 77 12.65 1.26 -17.11
C ARG A 77 14.14 1.21 -16.76
N ASP A 78 14.66 2.22 -16.07
CA ASP A 78 16.02 2.18 -15.56
C ASP A 78 16.10 2.58 -14.06
N LEU A 79 17.26 2.35 -13.45
CA LEU A 79 17.48 2.56 -12.03
C LEU A 79 17.42 4.04 -11.64
N GLU A 80 17.83 4.93 -12.53
CA GLU A 80 17.76 6.38 -12.31
C GLU A 80 16.31 6.85 -12.32
N ASP A 81 15.44 6.25 -13.16
CA ASP A 81 14.02 6.54 -13.16
C ASP A 81 13.38 6.19 -11.80
N ILE A 82 13.81 5.09 -11.16
CA ILE A 82 13.34 4.71 -9.82
C ILE A 82 13.74 5.77 -8.80
N LYS A 83 15.00 6.16 -8.77
CA LYS A 83 15.50 7.18 -7.85
C LYS A 83 14.74 8.51 -8.01
N ASN A 84 14.63 9.00 -9.23
CA ASN A 84 13.95 10.26 -9.54
C ASN A 84 12.43 10.17 -9.29
N GLY A 85 11.83 8.99 -9.54
CA GLY A 85 10.42 8.72 -9.27
C GLY A 85 10.07 8.78 -7.78
N VAL A 86 10.98 8.35 -6.89
CA VAL A 86 10.80 8.53 -5.44
C VAL A 86 10.75 10.01 -5.08
N VAL A 87 11.67 10.82 -5.62
CA VAL A 87 11.69 12.27 -5.39
C VAL A 87 10.39 12.92 -5.89
N ASP A 88 9.91 12.52 -7.07
CA ASP A 88 8.63 12.98 -7.62
C ASP A 88 7.46 12.67 -6.67
N VAL A 89 7.30 11.39 -6.28
CA VAL A 89 6.20 10.96 -5.41
C VAL A 89 6.22 11.72 -4.08
N VAL A 90 7.39 11.89 -3.45
CA VAL A 90 7.52 12.66 -2.20
C VAL A 90 7.16 14.12 -2.41
N SER A 91 7.51 14.72 -3.56
CA SER A 91 7.23 16.14 -3.85
C SER A 91 5.74 16.48 -3.80
N HIS A 92 4.88 15.54 -4.24
CA HIS A 92 3.41 15.71 -4.31
C HIS A 92 2.67 15.12 -3.10
N SER A 93 3.37 14.44 -2.19
CA SER A 93 2.77 13.74 -1.05
C SER A 93 2.59 14.62 0.19
N VAL A 94 2.05 14.02 1.24
CA VAL A 94 1.90 14.58 2.59
C VAL A 94 3.25 14.69 3.34
N LYS A 95 3.23 15.17 4.59
CA LYS A 95 4.46 15.42 5.37
C LYS A 95 5.22 14.15 5.78
N TYR A 96 4.52 13.03 6.00
CA TYR A 96 5.12 11.75 6.32
C TYR A 96 4.58 10.68 5.37
N LEU A 97 5.46 9.99 4.68
CA LEU A 97 5.11 9.02 3.65
C LEU A 97 5.87 7.71 3.85
N GLU A 98 5.14 6.60 3.84
CA GLU A 98 5.73 5.26 3.72
C GLU A 98 5.48 4.73 2.31
N ILE A 99 6.53 4.73 1.50
CA ILE A 99 6.48 4.24 0.11
C ILE A 99 6.83 2.76 0.10
N ARG A 100 6.03 1.96 -0.58
CA ARG A 100 6.32 0.55 -0.82
C ARG A 100 6.63 0.30 -2.28
N THR A 101 7.58 -0.58 -2.55
CA THR A 101 7.99 -0.95 -3.91
C THR A 101 8.37 -2.41 -4.00
N THR A 102 8.04 -3.04 -5.12
CA THR A 102 8.45 -4.40 -5.46
C THR A 102 9.75 -4.36 -6.24
N PRO A 103 10.91 -4.71 -5.64
CA PRO A 103 12.18 -4.73 -6.36
C PRO A 103 12.18 -5.73 -7.50
N LYS A 104 12.75 -5.34 -8.62
CA LYS A 104 12.87 -6.17 -9.83
C LYS A 104 14.15 -5.85 -10.61
N GLU A 105 14.58 -6.77 -11.43
CA GLU A 105 15.59 -6.48 -12.44
C GLU A 105 15.06 -5.43 -13.41
N MET A 106 15.88 -4.44 -13.76
CA MET A 106 15.47 -3.31 -14.57
C MET A 106 16.62 -2.82 -15.45
N GLY A 107 16.42 -2.80 -16.77
CA GLY A 107 17.49 -2.53 -17.72
C GLY A 107 18.61 -3.58 -17.59
N ASN A 108 19.83 -3.14 -17.30
CA ASN A 108 20.97 -4.00 -16.99
C ASN A 108 21.23 -4.12 -15.48
N GLY A 109 20.32 -3.62 -14.64
CA GLY A 109 20.48 -3.59 -13.19
C GLY A 109 19.87 -4.79 -12.49
N THR A 110 20.50 -5.18 -11.38
CA THR A 110 20.05 -6.27 -10.51
C THR A 110 18.98 -5.78 -9.51
N ILE A 111 18.34 -6.72 -8.81
CA ILE A 111 17.39 -6.42 -7.72
C ILE A 111 18.08 -5.60 -6.63
N GLU A 112 19.35 -5.90 -6.30
CA GLU A 112 20.13 -5.14 -5.31
C GLU A 112 20.28 -3.69 -5.73
N GLN A 113 20.66 -3.45 -6.98
CA GLN A 113 20.82 -2.10 -7.53
C GLN A 113 19.49 -1.35 -7.58
N TYR A 114 18.36 -2.06 -7.80
CA TYR A 114 17.04 -1.46 -7.67
C TYR A 114 16.79 -0.97 -6.23
N ILE A 115 17.06 -1.82 -5.23
CA ILE A 115 16.90 -1.47 -3.81
C ILE A 115 17.79 -0.28 -3.45
N GLU A 116 19.04 -0.26 -3.89
CA GLU A 116 19.97 0.86 -3.68
C GLU A 116 19.47 2.15 -4.33
N SER A 117 18.94 2.09 -5.55
CA SER A 117 18.37 3.26 -6.24
C SER A 117 17.12 3.78 -5.55
N PHE A 118 16.27 2.89 -5.04
CA PHE A 118 15.11 3.27 -4.24
C PHE A 118 15.53 3.95 -2.93
N GLU A 119 16.51 3.39 -2.22
CA GLU A 119 17.07 3.97 -0.99
C GLU A 119 17.68 5.35 -1.23
N GLN A 120 18.47 5.50 -2.30
CA GLN A 120 19.05 6.79 -2.69
C GLN A 120 17.97 7.82 -3.01
N GLY A 121 16.89 7.41 -3.68
CA GLY A 121 15.74 8.28 -3.94
C GLY A 121 15.08 8.78 -2.64
N LEU A 122 14.92 7.92 -1.64
CA LEU A 122 14.38 8.31 -0.33
C LEU A 122 15.29 9.30 0.40
N ILE A 123 16.59 9.06 0.37
CA ILE A 123 17.60 9.96 0.98
C ILE A 123 17.55 11.32 0.31
N GLU A 124 17.60 11.38 -1.03
CA GLU A 124 17.57 12.61 -1.80
C GLU A 124 16.24 13.35 -1.58
N ALA A 125 15.11 12.67 -1.62
CA ALA A 125 13.81 13.27 -1.36
C ALA A 125 13.72 13.90 0.03
N ASN A 126 14.26 13.27 1.07
CA ASN A 126 14.32 13.81 2.42
C ASN A 126 15.26 15.03 2.55
N GLN A 127 16.30 15.09 1.71
CA GLN A 127 17.21 16.24 1.68
C GLN A 127 16.62 17.44 0.95
N VAL A 128 15.93 17.18 -0.19
CA VAL A 128 15.31 18.22 -1.02
C VAL A 128 14.06 18.78 -0.34
N HIS A 129 13.23 17.91 0.23
CA HIS A 129 11.95 18.28 0.86
C HIS A 129 12.06 18.27 2.39
N LYS A 130 12.84 19.19 2.96
CA LYS A 130 13.15 19.24 4.42
C LYS A 130 11.95 19.28 5.37
N ASN A 131 10.78 19.66 4.88
CA ASN A 131 9.52 19.68 5.65
C ASN A 131 8.72 18.36 5.51
N LYS A 132 9.26 17.37 4.81
CA LYS A 132 8.68 16.04 4.61
C LYS A 132 9.65 14.97 5.08
N LYS A 133 9.11 13.80 5.41
CA LYS A 133 9.88 12.58 5.70
C LYS A 133 9.28 11.42 4.92
N ALA A 134 10.11 10.75 4.14
CA ALA A 134 9.76 9.53 3.44
C ALA A 134 10.62 8.37 3.92
N VAL A 135 10.01 7.21 4.07
CA VAL A 135 10.66 5.94 4.36
C VAL A 135 10.13 4.86 3.43
N GLY A 136 10.86 3.75 3.28
CA GLY A 136 10.54 2.72 2.31
C GLY A 136 10.24 1.36 2.94
N LEU A 137 9.32 0.63 2.29
CA LEU A 137 9.08 -0.78 2.51
C LEU A 137 9.42 -1.56 1.25
N LEU A 138 10.02 -2.75 1.42
CA LEU A 138 10.23 -3.67 0.30
C LEU A 138 9.06 -4.63 0.21
N SER A 139 8.39 -4.65 -0.94
CA SER A 139 7.19 -5.43 -1.19
C SER A 139 7.52 -6.80 -1.77
N LEU A 140 6.95 -7.83 -1.15
CA LEU A 140 6.89 -9.18 -1.69
C LEU A 140 5.58 -9.32 -2.47
N ASP A 141 5.69 -9.49 -3.78
CA ASP A 141 4.54 -9.84 -4.62
C ASP A 141 4.21 -11.33 -4.45
N ARG A 142 3.03 -11.63 -3.91
CA ARG A 142 2.57 -13.01 -3.64
C ARG A 142 2.48 -13.90 -4.88
N THR A 143 2.49 -13.31 -6.08
CA THR A 143 2.39 -14.08 -7.32
C THR A 143 3.71 -14.67 -7.80
N ILE A 144 4.84 -14.07 -7.42
CA ILE A 144 6.18 -14.43 -7.93
C ILE A 144 7.22 -14.71 -6.84
N HIS A 145 7.12 -14.05 -5.67
CA HIS A 145 8.15 -14.15 -4.64
C HIS A 145 8.00 -15.39 -3.76
N THR A 146 9.10 -15.74 -3.09
CA THR A 146 9.26 -16.89 -2.22
C THR A 146 9.72 -16.48 -0.83
N VAL A 147 9.82 -17.45 0.09
CA VAL A 147 10.41 -17.25 1.43
C VAL A 147 11.87 -16.79 1.34
N GLU A 148 12.61 -17.22 0.32
CA GLU A 148 14.00 -16.82 0.15
C GLU A 148 14.15 -15.35 -0.25
N ASP A 149 13.24 -14.84 -1.08
CA ASP A 149 13.18 -13.41 -1.39
C ASP A 149 12.90 -12.57 -0.14
N ALA A 150 12.03 -13.07 0.76
CA ALA A 150 11.81 -12.41 2.04
C ALA A 150 13.09 -12.35 2.90
N ARG A 151 13.88 -13.44 2.97
CA ARG A 151 15.18 -13.43 3.67
C ARG A 151 16.14 -12.39 3.09
N ARG A 152 16.19 -12.31 1.77
CA ARG A 152 17.01 -11.35 1.03
C ARG A 152 16.59 -9.91 1.34
N TYR A 153 15.29 -9.60 1.30
CA TYR A 153 14.79 -8.25 1.62
C TYR A 153 15.01 -7.88 3.08
N ILE A 154 14.79 -8.80 4.02
CA ILE A 154 15.12 -8.61 5.44
C ILE A 154 16.58 -8.24 5.61
N HIS A 155 17.48 -8.94 4.91
CA HIS A 155 18.91 -8.64 4.97
C HIS A 155 19.23 -7.23 4.48
N TYR A 156 18.63 -6.77 3.35
CA TYR A 156 18.84 -5.41 2.86
C TYR A 156 18.28 -4.35 3.80
N ILE A 157 17.07 -4.54 4.32
CA ILE A 157 16.47 -3.60 5.29
C ILE A 157 17.37 -3.44 6.52
N LYS A 158 17.90 -4.54 7.06
CA LYS A 158 18.77 -4.51 8.24
C LYS A 158 20.14 -3.89 7.97
N LYS A 159 20.60 -3.92 6.73
CA LYS A 159 21.87 -3.31 6.30
C LYS A 159 21.72 -1.87 5.81
N SER A 160 20.51 -1.35 5.66
CA SER A 160 20.27 0.03 5.24
C SER A 160 21.00 1.00 6.15
N PRO A 161 22.07 1.68 5.68
CA PRO A 161 22.94 2.48 6.55
C PRO A 161 22.26 3.75 7.04
N HIS A 162 21.21 4.19 6.38
CA HIS A 162 20.49 5.43 6.67
C HIS A 162 19.17 5.21 7.39
N GLY A 163 18.77 3.94 7.64
CA GLY A 163 17.53 3.60 8.31
C GLY A 163 16.25 4.09 7.58
N VAL A 164 16.34 4.34 6.28
CA VAL A 164 15.18 4.76 5.47
C VAL A 164 14.38 3.59 4.93
N LEU A 165 14.94 2.36 4.90
CA LEU A 165 14.19 1.13 4.68
C LEU A 165 13.74 0.60 6.03
N VAL A 166 12.44 0.53 6.27
CA VAL A 166 11.90 0.34 7.63
C VAL A 166 11.09 -0.95 7.82
N GLY A 167 10.70 -1.64 6.77
CA GLY A 167 9.89 -2.84 6.90
C GLY A 167 9.58 -3.54 5.59
N LEU A 168 8.81 -4.60 5.71
CA LEU A 168 8.29 -5.37 4.58
C LEU A 168 6.85 -4.96 4.26
N ASP A 169 6.47 -5.19 3.01
CA ASP A 169 5.09 -5.22 2.56
C ASP A 169 4.83 -6.57 1.88
N ILE A 170 3.63 -7.11 2.00
CA ILE A 170 3.17 -8.27 1.25
C ILE A 170 1.96 -7.84 0.42
N SER A 171 2.11 -7.89 -0.90
CA SER A 171 1.10 -7.42 -1.87
C SER A 171 1.01 -8.36 -3.08
N GLY A 172 0.47 -7.90 -4.17
CA GLY A 172 0.37 -8.62 -5.44
C GLY A 172 -1.06 -8.68 -5.96
N ASN A 173 -1.22 -9.09 -7.23
CA ASN A 173 -2.55 -9.19 -7.84
C ASN A 173 -3.43 -10.20 -7.08
N PRO A 174 -4.53 -9.76 -6.43
CA PRO A 174 -5.31 -10.61 -5.52
C PRO A 174 -6.04 -11.76 -6.23
N ILE A 175 -6.27 -11.67 -7.53
CA ILE A 175 -6.96 -12.70 -8.33
C ILE A 175 -6.00 -13.62 -9.09
N ALA A 176 -4.70 -13.31 -9.11
CA ALA A 176 -3.72 -14.15 -9.77
C ALA A 176 -3.35 -15.39 -8.93
N LYS A 177 -2.79 -16.39 -9.60
CA LYS A 177 -2.22 -17.55 -8.89
C LYS A 177 -1.08 -17.09 -7.99
N ARG A 178 -1.04 -17.59 -6.76
CA ARG A 178 -0.05 -17.23 -5.73
C ARG A 178 1.06 -18.26 -5.62
N THR A 179 2.29 -17.79 -5.56
CA THR A 179 3.47 -18.56 -5.16
C THR A 179 3.63 -18.51 -3.65
N LEU A 180 3.41 -17.32 -3.05
CA LEU A 180 3.52 -17.09 -1.61
C LEU A 180 2.13 -17.11 -0.97
N SER A 181 1.73 -18.26 -0.44
CA SER A 181 0.47 -18.47 0.29
C SER A 181 0.63 -19.60 1.32
N GLY A 182 -0.37 -19.78 2.16
CA GLY A 182 -0.39 -20.88 3.14
C GLY A 182 0.83 -20.84 4.09
N LYS A 183 1.47 -22.00 4.25
CA LYS A 183 2.64 -22.15 5.15
C LYS A 183 3.83 -21.24 4.77
N ASP A 184 4.02 -20.94 3.52
CA ASP A 184 5.13 -20.07 3.11
C ASP A 184 4.84 -18.59 3.43
N LEU A 185 3.59 -18.16 3.32
CA LEU A 185 3.13 -16.85 3.81
C LEU A 185 3.33 -16.74 5.34
N GLU A 186 2.92 -17.76 6.09
CA GLU A 186 3.15 -17.82 7.54
C GLU A 186 4.63 -17.69 7.90
N LYS A 187 5.51 -18.43 7.22
CA LYS A 187 6.97 -18.35 7.43
C LYS A 187 7.52 -16.94 7.18
N VAL A 188 7.04 -16.24 6.15
CA VAL A 188 7.48 -14.87 5.87
C VAL A 188 7.10 -13.94 7.02
N ILE A 189 5.87 -14.04 7.53
CA ILE A 189 5.41 -13.23 8.66
C ILE A 189 6.24 -13.54 9.92
N GLN A 190 6.48 -14.82 10.21
CA GLN A 190 7.31 -15.25 11.34
C GLN A 190 8.77 -14.76 11.19
N LEU A 191 9.33 -14.77 9.96
CA LEU A 191 10.67 -14.22 9.71
C LEU A 191 10.74 -12.71 9.97
N ALA A 192 9.73 -11.95 9.57
CA ALA A 192 9.66 -10.51 9.87
C ALA A 192 9.66 -10.28 11.38
N PHE A 193 8.80 -10.97 12.13
CA PHE A 193 8.73 -10.86 13.59
C PHE A 193 10.00 -11.30 14.29
N ALA A 194 10.60 -12.44 13.90
CA ALA A 194 11.86 -12.93 14.47
C ALA A 194 13.02 -11.94 14.24
N ASN A 195 12.96 -11.14 13.18
CA ASN A 195 13.92 -10.08 12.89
C ASN A 195 13.51 -8.70 13.43
N GLN A 196 12.41 -8.62 14.17
CA GLN A 196 11.83 -7.39 14.73
C GLN A 196 11.45 -6.34 13.67
N LEU A 197 11.26 -6.76 12.42
CA LEU A 197 10.90 -5.87 11.34
C LEU A 197 9.38 -5.68 11.28
N PRO A 198 8.93 -4.44 11.09
CA PRO A 198 7.53 -4.15 10.79
C PRO A 198 7.09 -4.75 9.46
N ILE A 199 5.79 -5.07 9.37
CA ILE A 199 5.21 -5.66 8.17
C ILE A 199 3.81 -5.12 7.90
N ALA A 200 3.58 -4.66 6.65
CA ALA A 200 2.27 -4.37 6.11
C ALA A 200 1.82 -5.57 5.25
N ILE A 201 0.55 -5.96 5.35
CA ILE A 201 0.06 -7.16 4.67
C ILE A 201 -1.26 -6.87 4.00
N HIS A 202 -1.30 -6.94 2.66
CA HIS A 202 -2.55 -6.90 1.90
C HIS A 202 -3.35 -8.17 2.16
N MET A 203 -4.60 -8.02 2.55
CA MET A 203 -5.49 -9.14 2.80
C MET A 203 -6.96 -8.77 2.61
N GLY A 204 -7.79 -9.77 2.31
CA GLY A 204 -9.21 -9.54 2.09
C GLY A 204 -9.51 -8.63 0.90
N GLU A 205 -8.65 -8.59 -0.13
CA GLU A 205 -8.85 -7.75 -1.31
C GLU A 205 -9.82 -8.36 -2.33
N CYS A 206 -9.98 -9.68 -2.34
CA CYS A 206 -10.94 -10.35 -3.22
C CYS A 206 -11.72 -11.44 -2.47
N ASP A 207 -12.88 -11.79 -3.01
CA ASP A 207 -13.71 -12.87 -2.47
C ASP A 207 -13.34 -14.21 -3.08
N SER A 208 -12.27 -14.83 -2.55
CA SER A 208 -11.84 -16.16 -2.99
C SER A 208 -11.47 -17.06 -1.81
N GLY A 209 -11.54 -18.39 -2.03
CA GLY A 209 -11.21 -19.36 -0.98
C GLY A 209 -9.76 -19.27 -0.50
N ILE A 210 -8.81 -19.03 -1.43
CA ILE A 210 -7.39 -18.86 -1.09
C ILE A 210 -7.15 -17.58 -0.28
N GLU A 211 -7.85 -16.48 -0.63
CA GLU A 211 -7.75 -15.22 0.11
C GLU A 211 -8.24 -15.37 1.55
N ARG A 212 -9.37 -16.06 1.75
CA ARG A 212 -9.90 -16.32 3.09
C ARG A 212 -8.97 -17.17 3.93
N GLN A 213 -8.39 -18.25 3.35
CA GLN A 213 -7.41 -19.10 4.03
C GLN A 213 -6.13 -18.33 4.39
N ASP A 214 -5.59 -17.56 3.46
CA ASP A 214 -4.41 -16.72 3.72
C ASP A 214 -4.70 -15.68 4.80
N THR A 215 -5.90 -15.08 4.80
CA THR A 215 -6.33 -14.14 5.85
C THR A 215 -6.36 -14.80 7.22
N ASP A 216 -6.86 -16.03 7.35
CA ASP A 216 -6.86 -16.78 8.61
C ASP A 216 -5.44 -17.04 9.10
N ILE A 217 -4.52 -17.39 8.20
CA ILE A 217 -3.09 -17.60 8.51
C ILE A 217 -2.44 -16.31 8.99
N VAL A 218 -2.67 -15.20 8.30
CA VAL A 218 -2.16 -13.89 8.70
C VAL A 218 -2.62 -13.53 10.11
N LEU A 219 -3.91 -13.63 10.37
CA LEU A 219 -4.49 -13.28 11.67
C LEU A 219 -3.98 -14.20 12.80
N ALA A 220 -3.82 -15.50 12.55
CA ALA A 220 -3.25 -16.44 13.51
C ALA A 220 -1.78 -16.11 13.83
N ALA A 221 -0.97 -15.78 12.83
CA ALA A 221 0.42 -15.41 13.03
C ALA A 221 0.57 -14.10 13.82
N ILE A 222 -0.28 -13.12 13.55
CA ILE A 222 -0.32 -11.83 14.27
C ILE A 222 -0.76 -12.05 15.72
N GLU A 223 -1.75 -12.90 15.97
CA GLU A 223 -2.19 -13.24 17.32
C GLU A 223 -1.07 -13.86 18.15
N GLN A 224 -0.35 -14.83 17.60
CA GLN A 224 0.79 -15.46 18.26
C GLN A 224 1.88 -14.42 18.61
N PHE A 225 2.18 -13.51 17.67
CA PHE A 225 3.10 -12.41 17.92
C PHE A 225 2.59 -11.48 19.03
N ALA A 226 1.33 -11.06 18.96
CA ALA A 226 0.72 -10.17 19.96
C ALA A 226 0.75 -10.77 21.37
N ILE A 227 0.45 -12.06 21.51
CA ILE A 227 0.53 -12.80 22.80
C ILE A 227 1.97 -12.81 23.32
N SER A 228 2.96 -13.05 22.45
CA SER A 228 4.36 -13.08 22.85
C SER A 228 4.86 -11.71 23.32
N GLU A 229 4.54 -10.65 22.59
CA GLU A 229 4.96 -9.27 22.91
C GLU A 229 4.23 -8.68 24.13
N ALA A 230 2.95 -9.01 24.34
CA ALA A 230 2.19 -8.53 25.49
C ALA A 230 2.80 -8.90 26.85
N ARG A 231 3.65 -9.94 26.88
CA ARG A 231 4.40 -10.32 28.11
C ARG A 231 5.51 -9.33 28.49
N PHE A 232 5.96 -8.52 27.52
CA PHE A 232 7.12 -7.65 27.67
C PHE A 232 6.79 -6.16 27.55
N LYS A 233 5.61 -5.80 26.99
CA LYS A 233 5.25 -4.42 26.69
C LYS A 233 3.85 -4.07 27.21
N GLN A 234 3.72 -2.85 27.74
CA GLN A 234 2.42 -2.25 28.03
C GLN A 234 1.83 -1.63 26.73
N GLY A 235 0.53 -1.74 26.55
CA GLY A 235 -0.20 -1.18 25.41
C GLY A 235 -0.40 -2.18 24.26
N ASN A 236 -0.83 -1.70 23.10
CA ASN A 236 -1.06 -2.56 21.94
C ASN A 236 0.28 -3.03 21.34
N PRO A 237 0.58 -4.34 21.34
CA PRO A 237 1.85 -4.89 20.85
C PRO A 237 2.05 -4.68 19.35
N LEU A 238 0.98 -4.36 18.57
CA LEU A 238 1.04 -4.15 17.13
C LEU A 238 1.48 -2.71 16.74
N HIS A 239 1.59 -1.78 17.71
CA HIS A 239 2.03 -0.41 17.42
C HIS A 239 3.39 -0.40 16.74
N GLY A 240 3.44 0.21 15.52
CA GLY A 240 4.66 0.29 14.72
C GLY A 240 5.20 -1.06 14.23
N LYS A 241 4.41 -2.13 14.26
CA LYS A 241 4.83 -3.49 13.88
C LYS A 241 3.99 -4.13 12.78
N VAL A 242 2.68 -3.92 12.80
CA VAL A 242 1.77 -4.57 11.85
C VAL A 242 0.76 -3.58 11.34
N ARG A 243 0.44 -3.67 10.05
CA ARG A 243 -0.75 -3.06 9.42
C ARG A 243 -1.36 -4.03 8.42
N LEU A 244 -2.69 -3.99 8.31
CA LEU A 244 -3.48 -4.84 7.42
C LEU A 244 -4.02 -4.00 6.27
N GLY A 245 -3.63 -4.30 5.04
CA GLY A 245 -4.09 -3.59 3.85
C GLY A 245 -5.49 -4.03 3.45
N HIS A 246 -6.34 -3.09 3.05
CA HIS A 246 -7.70 -3.22 2.49
C HIS A 246 -8.74 -3.87 3.41
N CYS A 247 -8.65 -5.15 3.69
CA CYS A 247 -9.58 -5.89 4.55
C CYS A 247 -11.05 -5.80 4.12
N ILE A 248 -11.34 -5.88 2.82
CA ILE A 248 -12.69 -5.64 2.28
C ILE A 248 -13.58 -6.88 2.41
N PHE A 249 -13.04 -8.04 2.03
CA PHE A 249 -13.76 -9.32 2.02
C PHE A 249 -13.36 -10.16 3.21
N LEU A 250 -13.98 -9.90 4.37
CA LEU A 250 -13.71 -10.59 5.62
C LEU A 250 -14.93 -11.40 6.08
N SER A 251 -14.71 -12.59 6.62
CA SER A 251 -15.73 -13.32 7.37
C SER A 251 -16.05 -12.63 8.69
N LYS A 252 -17.14 -13.03 9.34
CA LYS A 252 -17.50 -12.50 10.67
C LYS A 252 -16.41 -12.82 11.70
N GLU A 253 -15.89 -14.03 11.68
CA GLU A 253 -14.83 -14.50 12.58
C GLU A 253 -13.52 -13.72 12.38
N GLN A 254 -13.17 -13.44 11.12
CA GLN A 254 -11.99 -12.62 10.78
C GLN A 254 -12.15 -11.19 11.28
N LYS A 255 -13.33 -10.58 11.12
CA LYS A 255 -13.64 -9.25 11.67
C LYS A 255 -13.54 -9.24 13.19
N GLU A 256 -14.10 -10.23 13.88
CA GLU A 256 -13.99 -10.36 15.34
C GLU A 256 -12.54 -10.46 15.81
N LYS A 257 -11.71 -11.25 15.11
CA LYS A 257 -10.29 -11.40 15.41
C LYS A 257 -9.53 -10.08 15.24
N ILE A 258 -9.76 -9.33 14.17
CA ILE A 258 -9.15 -8.00 13.95
C ILE A 258 -9.54 -7.03 15.08
N ARG A 259 -10.80 -7.06 15.52
CA ARG A 259 -11.29 -6.25 16.64
C ARG A 259 -10.59 -6.61 17.96
N GLU A 260 -10.49 -7.91 18.28
CA GLU A 260 -9.84 -8.39 19.50
C GLU A 260 -8.36 -7.97 19.53
N LEU A 261 -7.67 -8.09 18.42
CA LEU A 261 -6.27 -7.69 18.26
C LEU A 261 -6.08 -6.17 18.21
N GLN A 262 -7.13 -5.40 17.99
CA GLN A 262 -7.02 -3.96 17.67
C GLN A 262 -5.99 -3.71 16.56
N ALA A 263 -6.01 -4.60 15.54
CA ALA A 263 -5.09 -4.51 14.42
C ALA A 263 -5.50 -3.36 13.49
N PRO A 264 -4.56 -2.51 13.06
CA PRO A 264 -4.86 -1.35 12.23
C PRO A 264 -5.15 -1.77 10.79
N ILE A 265 -6.16 -1.15 10.20
CA ILE A 265 -6.56 -1.37 8.80
C ILE A 265 -6.14 -0.18 7.95
N GLU A 266 -5.37 -0.43 6.91
CA GLU A 266 -5.04 0.54 5.87
C GLU A 266 -6.19 0.60 4.85
N VAL A 267 -6.88 1.72 4.80
CA VAL A 267 -8.07 1.91 3.98
C VAL A 267 -7.76 2.84 2.82
N CYS A 268 -8.01 2.38 1.60
CA CYS A 268 -7.76 3.11 0.35
C CYS A 268 -9.08 3.38 -0.40
N PRO A 269 -9.91 4.35 0.06
CA PRO A 269 -11.28 4.51 -0.42
C PRO A 269 -11.40 4.73 -1.94
N THR A 270 -10.46 5.45 -2.55
CA THR A 270 -10.48 5.67 -4.00
C THR A 270 -10.15 4.39 -4.76
N CYS A 271 -9.11 3.66 -4.35
CA CYS A 271 -8.79 2.36 -4.91
C CYS A 271 -9.98 1.41 -4.81
N HIS A 272 -10.55 1.26 -3.61
CA HIS A 272 -11.70 0.38 -3.38
C HIS A 272 -12.89 0.72 -4.27
N SER A 273 -13.21 2.02 -4.42
CA SER A 273 -14.29 2.46 -5.29
C SER A 273 -13.99 2.17 -6.77
N LYS A 274 -12.73 2.29 -7.18
CA LYS A 274 -12.30 2.13 -8.57
C LYS A 274 -12.07 0.69 -8.98
N LEU A 275 -11.70 -0.18 -8.04
CA LEU A 275 -11.56 -1.63 -8.23
C LEU A 275 -12.78 -2.42 -7.75
N ASN A 276 -13.92 -1.79 -7.63
CA ASN A 276 -15.17 -2.34 -7.07
C ASN A 276 -15.79 -3.47 -7.94
N TRP A 277 -15.01 -4.42 -8.34
CA TRP A 277 -15.30 -5.51 -9.26
C TRP A 277 -16.15 -6.64 -8.64
N HIS A 278 -16.29 -6.63 -7.31
CA HIS A 278 -17.03 -7.67 -6.56
C HIS A 278 -18.20 -7.11 -5.74
N LEU A 279 -18.47 -5.82 -5.83
CA LEU A 279 -19.50 -5.20 -5.00
C LEU A 279 -20.78 -4.97 -5.81
N GLU A 280 -21.75 -5.79 -5.55
CA GLU A 280 -23.12 -5.63 -6.05
C GLU A 280 -23.90 -4.51 -5.31
N LYS A 281 -23.27 -3.86 -4.30
CA LYS A 281 -23.95 -2.91 -3.41
C LYS A 281 -23.40 -1.49 -3.54
N SER A 282 -24.30 -0.53 -3.41
CA SER A 282 -24.02 0.92 -3.42
C SER A 282 -23.24 1.43 -2.19
N VAL A 283 -22.98 0.59 -1.19
CA VAL A 283 -22.32 0.97 0.07
C VAL A 283 -20.87 0.56 0.04
N HIS A 284 -19.97 1.50 0.31
CA HIS A 284 -18.54 1.24 0.36
C HIS A 284 -18.21 0.24 1.49
N PRO A 285 -17.45 -0.84 1.24
CA PRO A 285 -17.20 -1.91 2.23
C PRO A 285 -16.58 -1.42 3.53
N VAL A 286 -15.78 -0.36 3.47
CA VAL A 286 -15.14 0.25 4.63
C VAL A 286 -16.15 0.66 5.71
N THR A 287 -17.36 1.07 5.33
CA THR A 287 -18.40 1.45 6.32
C THR A 287 -18.91 0.24 7.09
N GLU A 288 -18.99 -0.93 6.47
CA GLU A 288 -19.34 -2.17 7.16
C GLU A 288 -18.21 -2.61 8.10
N ILE A 289 -16.96 -2.54 7.63
CA ILE A 289 -15.79 -2.90 8.42
C ILE A 289 -15.71 -2.06 9.69
N TYR A 290 -15.83 -0.74 9.58
CA TYR A 290 -15.75 0.14 10.75
C TYR A 290 -16.92 -0.05 11.71
N ASN A 291 -18.13 -0.21 11.19
CA ASN A 291 -19.33 -0.44 12.00
C ASN A 291 -19.26 -1.73 12.80
N ASP A 292 -18.63 -2.77 12.22
CA ASP A 292 -18.57 -4.09 12.83
C ASP A 292 -17.37 -4.28 13.77
N ILE A 293 -16.23 -3.64 13.50
CA ILE A 293 -14.97 -4.01 14.15
C ILE A 293 -14.31 -2.95 15.03
N SER A 294 -14.67 -1.68 14.94
CA SER A 294 -14.04 -0.59 15.73
C SER A 294 -12.51 -0.66 15.80
N ALA A 295 -11.85 -1.17 14.73
CA ALA A 295 -10.41 -1.27 14.64
C ALA A 295 -9.80 0.07 14.24
N PRO A 296 -8.52 0.34 14.56
CA PRO A 296 -7.85 1.54 14.10
C PRO A 296 -7.85 1.65 12.57
N ILE A 297 -8.32 2.77 12.03
CA ILE A 297 -8.40 3.05 10.60
C ILE A 297 -7.28 3.99 10.18
N ILE A 298 -6.58 3.66 9.09
CA ILE A 298 -5.47 4.40 8.53
C ILE A 298 -5.73 4.65 7.04
N PRO A 299 -6.13 5.88 6.65
CA PRO A 299 -6.28 6.21 5.23
C PRO A 299 -4.94 6.14 4.48
N GLY A 300 -4.95 5.53 3.28
CA GLY A 300 -3.83 5.45 2.37
C GLY A 300 -4.24 5.74 0.93
N THR A 301 -3.29 6.11 0.07
CA THR A 301 -3.54 6.42 -1.34
C THR A 301 -3.51 5.21 -2.24
N ASP A 302 -2.82 4.15 -1.83
CA ASP A 302 -2.49 3.01 -2.67
C ASP A 302 -1.64 3.44 -3.87
N ASP A 303 -2.23 3.66 -5.03
CA ASP A 303 -1.61 4.08 -6.27
C ASP A 303 -2.14 5.46 -6.70
N ALA A 304 -1.63 6.52 -6.06
CA ALA A 304 -2.14 7.88 -6.19
C ALA A 304 -2.22 8.38 -7.64
N GLY A 305 -1.23 8.07 -8.47
CA GLY A 305 -1.16 8.48 -9.89
C GLY A 305 -2.13 7.71 -10.77
N ILE A 306 -2.31 6.42 -10.53
CA ILE A 306 -3.26 5.55 -11.26
C ILE A 306 -4.70 5.91 -10.87
N PHE A 307 -4.97 6.08 -9.59
CA PHE A 307 -6.32 6.32 -9.09
C PHE A 307 -6.71 7.81 -9.06
N GLY A 308 -5.78 8.72 -9.38
CA GLY A 308 -6.04 10.17 -9.36
C GLY A 308 -6.38 10.69 -7.97
N SER A 309 -5.68 10.16 -6.95
CA SER A 309 -5.92 10.47 -5.56
C SER A 309 -4.76 11.22 -4.89
N SER A 310 -4.89 11.49 -3.61
CA SER A 310 -3.85 12.05 -2.75
C SER A 310 -4.22 11.79 -1.29
N GLY A 311 -3.24 11.76 -0.38
CA GLY A 311 -3.49 11.55 1.05
C GLY A 311 -4.56 12.48 1.62
N LYS A 312 -4.64 13.73 1.16
CA LYS A 312 -5.69 14.67 1.55
C LYS A 312 -7.09 14.23 1.08
N LYS A 313 -7.20 13.74 -0.16
CA LYS A 313 -8.46 13.25 -0.72
C LYS A 313 -8.92 11.99 0.00
N GLU A 314 -8.01 11.03 0.23
CA GLU A 314 -8.34 9.77 0.90
C GLU A 314 -8.83 9.99 2.32
N PHE A 315 -8.18 10.89 3.05
CA PHE A 315 -8.67 11.26 4.37
C PHE A 315 -10.06 11.89 4.35
N ALA A 316 -10.29 12.85 3.47
CA ALA A 316 -11.61 13.49 3.36
C ALA A 316 -12.69 12.47 3.00
N LYS A 317 -12.37 11.49 2.12
CA LYS A 317 -13.26 10.38 1.79
C LYS A 317 -13.53 9.47 3.00
N CYS A 318 -12.48 9.02 3.70
CA CYS A 318 -12.65 8.24 4.91
C CYS A 318 -13.56 8.96 5.91
N LYS A 319 -13.29 10.23 6.18
CA LYS A 319 -14.10 11.03 7.08
C LYS A 319 -15.56 11.07 6.63
N SER A 320 -15.85 11.29 5.35
CA SER A 320 -17.22 11.33 4.84
C SER A 320 -17.95 10.00 4.93
N LEU A 321 -17.23 8.89 4.76
CA LEU A 321 -17.79 7.55 4.87
C LEU A 321 -18.19 7.18 6.29
N PHE A 322 -17.45 7.66 7.30
CA PHE A 322 -17.67 7.32 8.72
C PHE A 322 -18.45 8.36 9.50
N PHE A 323 -18.57 9.59 8.99
CA PHE A 323 -19.13 10.74 9.72
C PHE A 323 -20.56 10.51 10.25
N ASN A 324 -21.38 9.74 9.56
CA ASN A 324 -22.79 9.57 9.88
C ASN A 324 -23.09 8.51 10.95
N LYS A 325 -22.10 7.70 11.38
CA LYS A 325 -22.36 6.53 12.23
C LYS A 325 -21.52 6.44 13.52
N HIS A 326 -20.29 6.97 13.56
CA HIS A 326 -19.38 6.72 14.68
C HIS A 326 -18.52 7.90 15.14
N GLN A 327 -18.78 9.13 14.73
CA GLN A 327 -18.04 10.33 15.18
C GLN A 327 -16.50 10.13 15.17
N LEU A 328 -15.96 9.52 14.10
CA LEU A 328 -14.51 9.40 13.95
C LEU A 328 -13.92 10.80 13.78
N GLU A 329 -13.28 11.29 14.81
CA GLU A 329 -12.69 12.62 14.82
C GLU A 329 -11.38 12.65 14.02
N ASP A 330 -11.05 13.82 13.48
CA ASP A 330 -9.79 14.03 12.76
C ASP A 330 -8.58 13.59 13.59
N ASP A 331 -8.63 13.78 14.90
CA ASP A 331 -7.55 13.46 15.81
C ASP A 331 -7.42 11.95 16.07
N ASP A 332 -8.52 11.18 15.98
CA ASP A 332 -8.44 9.72 16.07
C ASP A 332 -7.66 9.14 14.91
N ILE A 333 -7.95 9.55 13.68
CA ILE A 333 -7.21 9.09 12.48
C ILE A 333 -5.74 9.49 12.56
N LYS A 334 -5.44 10.73 12.98
CA LYS A 334 -4.05 11.19 13.14
C LYS A 334 -3.31 10.40 14.22
N ASN A 335 -3.99 10.10 15.34
CA ASN A 335 -3.44 9.28 16.41
C ASN A 335 -3.18 7.85 15.94
N HIS A 336 -4.09 7.25 15.16
CA HIS A 336 -3.88 5.95 14.55
C HIS A 336 -2.66 5.97 13.61
N GLN A 337 -2.60 6.94 12.69
CA GLN A 337 -1.45 7.10 11.82
C GLN A 337 -0.14 7.25 12.61
N ALA A 338 -0.11 8.05 13.66
CA ALA A 338 1.09 8.25 14.47
C ALA A 338 1.53 6.99 15.23
N LYS A 339 0.59 6.23 15.81
CA LYS A 339 0.89 5.01 16.57
C LYS A 339 1.37 3.84 15.71
N PHE A 340 0.95 3.80 14.44
CA PHE A 340 1.21 2.66 13.57
C PHE A 340 2.24 2.93 12.46
N ARG A 341 2.91 4.08 12.47
CA ARG A 341 4.11 4.32 11.63
C ARG A 341 5.19 3.30 11.91
N PHE A 342 5.88 2.85 10.87
CA PHE A 342 6.99 1.91 11.00
C PHE A 342 8.33 2.58 11.36
N SER A 343 8.44 3.88 11.22
CA SER A 343 9.55 4.64 11.78
C SER A 343 9.02 5.73 12.69
N ASN A 344 9.70 5.93 13.82
CA ASN A 344 9.43 7.10 14.64
C ASN A 344 9.90 8.36 13.92
N PRO A 345 9.17 9.48 14.04
CA PRO A 345 9.53 10.76 13.41
C PRO A 345 10.88 11.30 13.91
#